data_15415cba835a48bbf81fdbe6532b9eb0
#
_entry.id   15415cba835a48bbf81fdbe6532b9eb0
#
_cell.length_a   1.000
_cell.length_b   1.000
_cell.length_c   1.000
_cell.angle_alpha   90.00
_cell.angle_beta   90.00
_cell.angle_gamma   90.00
#
_symmetry.space_group_name_H-M   'P 1'
#
loop_
_entity.id
_entity.type
_entity.pdbx_description
1 polymer ?
#
loop_
_entity_poly.entity_id
_entity_poly.type
_entity_poly.pdbx_seq_one_letter_code
_entity_poly.pdbx_strand_id
1 'polypeptide(L)'
;MSLSKVINHGGREKRSLSKALLKSFSLVTATAIGCISIATSATAASFSFAFGSAGSGDGQFDGPVGIAVGSGGNIYVADTFNNRVQVFNPSGVFQSAFGSSGTGKGQFSTPYGIAVGSGGNIYVADTNNNRVQVFDSSGVFQSTFGSSGTGNGQFSMPQGIAVGSGGNVYVADTANNRVQVFDSSGDFQFAFGSQGSGSGQFQGSYGIAVGSGGNVYVADPFNNRVQVFNSSGVFQFAFGSQGSGNGEFENPYGIAVDSSGKIYVADTFNDRVQVFDSSGVFLSTFGTSGTGNGEFSMPQGIAVGGGGNIYVADTANNRVQVFRTPEPSSIIGLGILGGGLVVRRLAKRG
;
A
#
# COMPACT_ATOMS: atom_id res chain seq x y z
N MET A 1 -13.08 79.83 -9.91
CA MET A 1 -13.07 80.64 -11.15
C MET A 1 -13.44 79.67 -12.25
N SER A 2 -14.66 79.65 -12.60
CA SER A 2 -15.39 80.43 -13.61
C SER A 2 -15.18 79.88 -15.02
N LEU A 3 -16.22 79.18 -15.46
CA LEU A 3 -17.08 79.59 -16.61
C LEU A 3 -16.44 79.26 -17.98
N SER A 4 -17.04 78.86 -19.02
CA SER A 4 -18.44 78.70 -19.45
C SER A 4 -18.42 78.13 -20.88
N LYS A 5 -19.43 77.26 -21.17
CA LYS A 5 -20.43 77.46 -22.23
C LYS A 5 -19.91 77.78 -23.65
N VAL A 6 -20.45 77.01 -24.66
CA VAL A 6 -21.53 77.40 -25.60
C VAL A 6 -21.63 76.26 -26.65
N ILE A 7 -22.68 75.49 -26.80
CA ILE A 7 -23.89 75.53 -27.65
C ILE A 7 -23.52 75.91 -29.12
N ASN A 8 -23.83 75.11 -30.19
CA ASN A 8 -25.09 74.88 -30.76
C ASN A 8 -25.00 74.22 -32.19
N HIS A 9 -26.07 73.57 -32.56
CA HIS A 9 -26.68 73.43 -33.89
C HIS A 9 -25.88 72.66 -34.97
N GLY A 10 -26.40 71.77 -35.66
CA GLY A 10 -27.74 71.38 -36.11
C GLY A 10 -27.59 70.90 -37.55
N GLY A 11 -28.37 69.98 -37.95
CA GLY A 11 -28.46 69.69 -39.39
C GLY A 11 -28.85 68.23 -39.70
N ARG A 12 -30.10 68.04 -39.85
CA ARG A 12 -30.69 66.87 -40.53
C ARG A 12 -30.15 66.77 -41.96
N GLU A 13 -29.93 65.54 -42.43
CA GLU A 13 -30.50 65.11 -43.70
C GLU A 13 -30.56 63.60 -43.82
N LYS A 14 -31.73 63.16 -44.23
CA LYS A 14 -32.08 61.80 -44.65
C LYS A 14 -31.58 61.57 -46.08
N ARG A 15 -31.20 60.33 -46.40
CA ARG A 15 -31.49 59.55 -47.60
C ARG A 15 -30.63 58.31 -47.60
N SER A 16 -31.20 57.12 -47.50
CA SER A 16 -31.85 56.33 -48.53
C SER A 16 -30.90 55.43 -49.36
N LEU A 17 -31.11 54.09 -49.17
CA LEU A 17 -30.91 53.02 -50.15
C LEU A 17 -29.45 52.60 -50.44
N SER A 18 -29.01 51.45 -50.31
CA SER A 18 -29.53 50.15 -50.78
C SER A 18 -28.45 49.11 -50.78
N LYS A 19 -28.88 47.89 -50.52
CA LYS A 19 -28.33 46.62 -51.06
C LYS A 19 -26.93 46.15 -50.72
N ALA A 20 -27.01 45.04 -50.03
CA ALA A 20 -26.28 43.82 -50.29
C ALA A 20 -24.74 43.82 -50.08
N LEU A 21 -24.33 43.23 -49.00
CA LEU A 21 -23.28 42.23 -49.05
C LEU A 21 -23.49 41.24 -47.90
N LEU A 22 -24.00 40.05 -48.26
CA LEU A 22 -23.83 38.87 -47.44
C LEU A 22 -22.33 38.70 -47.18
N LYS A 23 -21.91 38.90 -45.94
CA LYS A 23 -20.64 38.34 -45.46
C LYS A 23 -21.01 37.29 -44.43
N SER A 24 -20.72 36.07 -44.83
CA SER A 24 -20.73 34.86 -44.05
C SER A 24 -20.18 35.08 -42.65
N PHE A 25 -21.07 35.03 -41.66
CA PHE A 25 -20.63 34.75 -40.27
C PHE A 25 -20.27 33.27 -40.23
N SER A 26 -18.99 32.99 -40.31
CA SER A 26 -18.45 31.69 -39.87
C SER A 26 -18.73 31.58 -38.38
N LEU A 27 -19.77 30.85 -38.04
CA LEU A 27 -20.05 30.39 -36.71
C LEU A 27 -18.99 29.32 -36.39
N VAL A 28 -17.88 29.73 -35.79
CA VAL A 28 -16.95 28.79 -35.17
C VAL A 28 -17.65 28.28 -33.93
N THR A 29 -18.37 27.18 -34.07
CA THR A 29 -18.76 26.36 -32.93
C THR A 29 -17.50 25.72 -32.39
N ALA A 30 -16.89 26.39 -31.40
CA ALA A 30 -15.94 25.73 -30.52
C ALA A 30 -16.69 24.66 -29.74
N THR A 31 -16.66 23.44 -30.24
CA THR A 31 -17.06 22.27 -29.48
C THR A 31 -15.99 22.14 -28.34
N ALA A 32 -16.27 22.73 -27.18
CA ALA A 32 -15.59 22.38 -25.98
C ALA A 32 -15.91 20.90 -25.71
N ILE A 33 -15.04 20.00 -26.15
CA ILE A 33 -14.99 18.64 -25.64
C ILE A 33 -14.55 18.78 -24.21
N GLY A 34 -15.52 19.00 -23.33
CA GLY A 34 -15.29 18.84 -21.90
C GLY A 34 -14.85 17.39 -21.70
N CYS A 35 -13.59 17.17 -21.41
CA CYS A 35 -13.17 15.94 -20.78
C CYS A 35 -13.94 15.86 -19.46
N ILE A 36 -15.07 15.17 -19.47
CA ILE A 36 -15.72 14.72 -18.26
C ILE A 36 -14.75 13.65 -17.70
N SER A 37 -13.85 14.08 -16.84
CA SER A 37 -13.15 13.18 -15.98
C SER A 37 -14.21 12.55 -15.08
N ILE A 38 -14.74 11.39 -15.49
CA ILE A 38 -15.49 10.55 -14.59
C ILE A 38 -14.45 10.09 -13.57
N ALA A 39 -14.40 10.78 -12.45
CA ALA A 39 -13.72 10.26 -11.28
C ALA A 39 -14.44 8.96 -10.93
N THR A 40 -13.94 7.85 -11.43
CA THR A 40 -14.35 6.54 -10.94
C THR A 40 -13.92 6.49 -9.50
N SER A 41 -14.85 6.58 -8.56
CA SER A 41 -14.57 6.24 -7.18
C SER A 41 -13.90 4.89 -7.20
N ALA A 42 -12.66 4.80 -6.68
CA ALA A 42 -12.00 3.53 -6.53
C ALA A 42 -12.93 2.65 -5.70
N THR A 43 -13.47 1.60 -6.32
CA THR A 43 -14.31 0.65 -5.59
C THR A 43 -13.43 -0.01 -4.55
N ALA A 44 -13.89 -0.02 -3.29
CA ALA A 44 -13.18 -0.67 -2.19
C ALA A 44 -12.94 -2.15 -2.51
N ALA A 45 -11.84 -2.69 -2.00
CA ALA A 45 -11.56 -4.12 -2.12
C ALA A 45 -12.69 -4.93 -1.46
N SER A 46 -13.08 -6.04 -2.09
CA SER A 46 -14.14 -6.91 -1.60
C SER A 46 -13.56 -8.16 -0.93
N PHE A 47 -14.18 -8.58 0.20
CA PHE A 47 -13.85 -9.84 0.85
C PHE A 47 -14.02 -11.02 -0.14
N SER A 48 -13.05 -11.94 -0.14
CA SER A 48 -13.05 -13.13 -0.98
C SER A 48 -13.20 -14.40 -0.14
N PHE A 49 -12.28 -14.64 0.77
CA PHE A 49 -12.31 -15.76 1.71
C PHE A 49 -11.39 -15.49 2.91
N ALA A 50 -11.44 -16.37 3.90
CA ALA A 50 -10.52 -16.36 5.03
C ALA A 50 -10.04 -17.79 5.32
N PHE A 51 -8.88 -17.90 5.98
CA PHE A 51 -8.33 -19.16 6.45
C PHE A 51 -7.60 -18.97 7.78
N GLY A 52 -7.49 -20.06 8.52
CA GLY A 52 -6.91 -20.06 9.86
C GLY A 52 -7.95 -19.97 10.97
N SER A 53 -7.56 -20.41 12.14
CA SER A 53 -8.31 -20.33 13.39
C SER A 53 -7.35 -20.38 14.55
N ALA A 54 -7.78 -20.00 15.75
CA ALA A 54 -6.94 -20.03 16.94
C ALA A 54 -6.44 -21.44 17.27
N GLY A 55 -5.15 -21.57 17.58
CA GLY A 55 -4.53 -22.82 17.99
C GLY A 55 -3.07 -22.98 17.54
N SER A 56 -2.51 -24.18 17.75
CA SER A 56 -1.13 -24.53 17.43
C SER A 56 -1.00 -25.64 16.37
N GLY A 57 -2.09 -26.20 15.89
CA GLY A 57 -2.10 -27.21 14.84
C GLY A 57 -1.83 -26.62 13.45
N ASP A 58 -1.77 -27.49 12.44
CA ASP A 58 -1.62 -27.09 11.04
C ASP A 58 -2.81 -26.27 10.57
N GLY A 59 -2.53 -25.09 9.99
CA GLY A 59 -3.56 -24.14 9.58
C GLY A 59 -4.20 -23.36 10.74
N GLN A 60 -3.77 -23.56 11.99
CA GLN A 60 -4.17 -22.76 13.14
C GLN A 60 -3.08 -21.75 13.49
N PHE A 61 -3.46 -20.62 14.08
CA PHE A 61 -2.56 -19.53 14.43
C PHE A 61 -2.68 -19.12 15.90
N ASP A 62 -1.60 -18.57 16.41
CA ASP A 62 -1.58 -17.79 17.65
C ASP A 62 -0.88 -16.44 17.35
N GLY A 63 -1.69 -15.40 17.16
CA GLY A 63 -1.24 -14.07 16.80
C GLY A 63 -0.43 -14.02 15.49
N PRO A 64 -1.01 -14.36 14.33
CA PRO A 64 -0.32 -14.23 13.04
C PRO A 64 -0.03 -12.75 12.76
N VAL A 65 1.23 -12.42 12.43
CA VAL A 65 1.62 -11.03 12.16
C VAL A 65 2.15 -10.86 10.74
N GLY A 66 3.34 -11.32 10.45
CA GLY A 66 3.96 -11.14 9.13
C GLY A 66 3.29 -11.99 8.07
N ILE A 67 3.11 -11.41 6.89
CA ILE A 67 2.58 -12.09 5.71
C ILE A 67 3.43 -11.73 4.50
N ALA A 68 3.75 -12.72 3.67
CA ALA A 68 4.40 -12.51 2.39
C ALA A 68 3.85 -13.49 1.33
N VAL A 69 3.91 -13.07 0.07
CA VAL A 69 3.50 -13.89 -1.07
C VAL A 69 4.69 -14.13 -1.98
N GLY A 70 5.03 -15.39 -2.21
CA GLY A 70 6.08 -15.77 -3.13
C GLY A 70 5.65 -15.69 -4.60
N SER A 71 6.62 -15.75 -5.52
CA SER A 71 6.37 -15.67 -6.98
C SER A 71 5.46 -16.78 -7.50
N GLY A 72 5.42 -17.95 -6.81
CA GLY A 72 4.51 -19.07 -7.12
C GLY A 72 3.11 -18.92 -6.52
N GLY A 73 2.84 -17.80 -5.81
CA GLY A 73 1.56 -17.53 -5.15
C GLY A 73 1.43 -18.15 -3.76
N ASN A 74 2.39 -18.91 -3.27
CA ASN A 74 2.40 -19.42 -1.90
C ASN A 74 2.40 -18.27 -0.90
N ILE A 75 1.60 -18.43 0.14
CA ILE A 75 1.42 -17.45 1.22
C ILE A 75 2.22 -17.95 2.43
N TYR A 76 3.12 -17.12 2.91
CA TYR A 76 3.95 -17.38 4.08
C TYR A 76 3.44 -16.51 5.23
N VAL A 77 3.13 -17.11 6.36
CA VAL A 77 2.57 -16.43 7.55
C VAL A 77 3.47 -16.67 8.74
N ALA A 78 3.97 -15.61 9.35
CA ALA A 78 4.63 -15.68 10.64
C ALA A 78 3.57 -15.91 11.73
N ASP A 79 3.55 -17.11 12.26
CA ASP A 79 2.68 -17.57 13.35
C ASP A 79 3.43 -17.29 14.66
N THR A 80 3.35 -16.02 15.07
CA THR A 80 4.28 -15.34 15.96
C THR A 80 4.42 -16.03 17.32
N PHE A 81 3.32 -16.30 18.00
CA PHE A 81 3.38 -16.89 19.34
C PHE A 81 3.53 -18.42 19.31
N ASN A 82 3.28 -19.07 18.16
CA ASN A 82 3.67 -20.45 17.93
C ASN A 82 5.13 -20.62 17.48
N ASN A 83 5.87 -19.52 17.29
CA ASN A 83 7.29 -19.51 16.92
C ASN A 83 7.60 -20.33 15.66
N ARG A 84 6.79 -20.17 14.61
CA ARG A 84 6.94 -20.85 13.33
C ARG A 84 6.50 -19.98 12.16
N VAL A 85 6.80 -20.42 10.95
CA VAL A 85 6.21 -19.92 9.71
C VAL A 85 5.34 -21.02 9.13
N GLN A 86 4.12 -20.71 8.74
CA GLN A 86 3.24 -21.61 8.01
C GLN A 86 3.13 -21.19 6.54
N VAL A 87 3.06 -22.17 5.66
CA VAL A 87 2.97 -21.99 4.21
C VAL A 87 1.63 -22.48 3.71
N PHE A 88 0.95 -21.65 2.94
CA PHE A 88 -0.36 -21.97 2.34
C PHE A 88 -0.29 -21.80 0.82
N ASN A 89 -1.12 -22.53 0.11
CA ASN A 89 -1.31 -22.29 -1.31
C ASN A 89 -2.18 -21.02 -1.55
N PRO A 90 -2.34 -20.56 -2.80
CA PRO A 90 -3.15 -19.37 -3.11
C PRO A 90 -4.62 -19.42 -2.69
N SER A 91 -5.15 -20.64 -2.43
CA SER A 91 -6.52 -20.87 -1.95
C SER A 91 -6.63 -20.95 -0.42
N GLY A 92 -5.54 -20.67 0.33
CA GLY A 92 -5.51 -20.72 1.79
C GLY A 92 -5.43 -22.15 2.38
N VAL A 93 -5.07 -23.15 1.59
CA VAL A 93 -4.89 -24.52 2.08
C VAL A 93 -3.46 -24.71 2.58
N PHE A 94 -3.33 -25.16 3.83
CA PHE A 94 -2.04 -25.46 4.46
C PHE A 94 -1.21 -26.43 3.61
N GLN A 95 0.07 -26.15 3.50
CA GLN A 95 1.04 -26.96 2.75
C GLN A 95 2.13 -27.52 3.65
N SER A 96 2.77 -26.65 4.45
CA SER A 96 3.87 -27.01 5.33
C SER A 96 4.07 -25.95 6.41
N ALA A 97 4.92 -26.26 7.39
CA ALA A 97 5.41 -25.30 8.36
C ALA A 97 6.89 -25.55 8.65
N PHE A 98 7.61 -24.51 9.05
CA PHE A 98 8.98 -24.61 9.51
C PHE A 98 9.23 -23.66 10.69
N GLY A 99 10.22 -24.00 11.49
CA GLY A 99 10.55 -23.28 12.70
C GLY A 99 10.00 -23.94 13.96
N SER A 100 10.60 -23.61 15.07
CA SER A 100 10.19 -24.02 16.41
C SER A 100 10.75 -23.01 17.42
N SER A 101 10.25 -23.00 18.65
CA SER A 101 10.73 -22.11 19.71
C SER A 101 12.21 -22.35 20.03
N GLY A 102 13.00 -21.28 20.11
CA GLY A 102 14.41 -21.35 20.53
C GLY A 102 15.32 -20.31 19.90
N THR A 103 16.63 -20.50 20.10
CA THR A 103 17.69 -19.59 19.61
C THR A 103 18.60 -20.22 18.55
N GLY A 104 18.45 -21.50 18.26
CA GLY A 104 19.25 -22.23 17.28
C GLY A 104 18.93 -21.84 15.83
N LYS A 105 19.62 -22.50 14.89
CA LYS A 105 19.32 -22.38 13.45
C LYS A 105 17.95 -22.96 13.15
N GLY A 106 17.09 -22.21 12.45
CA GLY A 106 15.73 -22.61 12.17
C GLY A 106 14.79 -22.58 13.37
N GLN A 107 15.24 -22.07 14.53
CA GLN A 107 14.39 -21.81 15.69
C GLN A 107 14.10 -20.32 15.80
N PHE A 108 12.93 -19.96 16.29
CA PHE A 108 12.48 -18.57 16.43
C PHE A 108 12.10 -18.22 17.87
N SER A 109 12.16 -16.93 18.15
CA SER A 109 11.52 -16.33 19.30
C SER A 109 10.71 -15.12 18.85
N THR A 110 9.39 -15.29 18.81
CA THR A 110 8.42 -14.30 18.27
C THR A 110 8.83 -13.76 16.88
N PRO A 111 8.79 -14.58 15.82
CA PRO A 111 9.03 -14.10 14.46
C PRO A 111 7.89 -13.14 14.05
N TYR A 112 8.24 -11.93 13.60
CA TYR A 112 7.27 -10.90 13.20
C TYR A 112 7.21 -10.74 11.69
N GLY A 113 8.18 -10.06 11.12
CA GLY A 113 8.23 -9.75 9.71
C GLY A 113 8.70 -10.92 8.86
N ILE A 114 8.12 -11.05 7.68
CA ILE A 114 8.52 -12.03 6.69
C ILE A 114 8.51 -11.38 5.30
N ALA A 115 9.51 -11.68 4.49
CA ALA A 115 9.59 -11.25 3.10
C ALA A 115 10.14 -12.37 2.21
N VAL A 116 9.73 -12.37 0.94
CA VAL A 116 10.22 -13.30 -0.06
C VAL A 116 10.97 -12.52 -1.13
N GLY A 117 12.23 -12.85 -1.34
CA GLY A 117 13.05 -12.29 -2.41
C GLY A 117 12.73 -12.88 -3.79
N SER A 118 13.17 -12.21 -4.85
CA SER A 118 12.96 -12.65 -6.24
C SER A 118 13.54 -14.03 -6.55
N GLY A 119 14.58 -14.45 -5.80
CA GLY A 119 15.18 -15.79 -5.88
C GLY A 119 14.43 -16.87 -5.10
N GLY A 120 13.32 -16.54 -4.43
CA GLY A 120 12.54 -17.45 -3.61
C GLY A 120 13.04 -17.63 -2.19
N ASN A 121 14.12 -16.97 -1.78
CA ASN A 121 14.57 -16.96 -0.40
C ASN A 121 13.57 -16.25 0.50
N ILE A 122 13.32 -16.83 1.67
CA ILE A 122 12.41 -16.33 2.70
C ILE A 122 13.25 -15.72 3.81
N TYR A 123 13.02 -14.44 4.09
CA TYR A 123 13.69 -13.68 5.15
C TYR A 123 12.70 -13.51 6.30
N VAL A 124 13.10 -13.91 7.51
CA VAL A 124 12.25 -13.84 8.71
C VAL A 124 12.95 -13.00 9.78
N ALA A 125 12.28 -11.95 10.22
CA ALA A 125 12.73 -11.18 11.39
C ALA A 125 12.43 -11.98 12.67
N ASP A 126 13.46 -12.55 13.25
CA ASP A 126 13.44 -13.34 14.49
C ASP A 126 13.63 -12.38 15.68
N THR A 127 12.53 -11.69 16.00
CA THR A 127 12.50 -10.42 16.74
C THR A 127 13.19 -10.48 18.09
N ASN A 128 12.80 -11.41 18.95
CA ASN A 128 13.41 -11.50 20.30
C ASN A 128 14.82 -12.09 20.28
N ASN A 129 15.20 -12.76 19.19
CA ASN A 129 16.59 -13.20 19.00
C ASN A 129 17.48 -12.13 18.33
N ASN A 130 16.92 -10.97 17.99
CA ASN A 130 17.63 -9.83 17.40
C ASN A 130 18.44 -10.20 16.14
N ARG A 131 17.83 -10.97 15.23
CA ARG A 131 18.48 -11.43 14.00
C ARG A 131 17.46 -11.57 12.87
N VAL A 132 17.96 -11.73 11.66
CA VAL A 132 17.19 -12.21 10.50
C VAL A 132 17.68 -13.61 10.16
N GLN A 133 16.78 -14.54 9.93
CA GLN A 133 17.08 -15.86 9.40
C GLN A 133 16.58 -15.97 7.95
N VAL A 134 17.38 -16.66 7.12
CA VAL A 134 17.10 -16.87 5.69
C VAL A 134 16.86 -18.35 5.44
N PHE A 135 15.78 -18.63 4.71
CA PHE A 135 15.37 -19.99 4.32
C PHE A 135 15.19 -20.04 2.81
N ASP A 136 15.31 -21.21 2.23
CA ASP A 136 14.87 -21.42 0.85
C ASP A 136 13.35 -21.53 0.76
N SER A 137 12.82 -21.64 -0.46
CA SER A 137 11.38 -21.74 -0.72
C SER A 137 10.70 -22.98 -0.11
N SER A 138 11.48 -23.98 0.32
CA SER A 138 11.02 -25.20 0.99
C SER A 138 11.04 -25.09 2.52
N GLY A 139 11.52 -23.95 3.07
CA GLY A 139 11.67 -23.72 4.50
C GLY A 139 12.93 -24.30 5.11
N VAL A 140 13.94 -24.66 4.29
CA VAL A 140 15.25 -25.14 4.79
C VAL A 140 16.14 -23.94 5.11
N PHE A 141 16.68 -23.92 6.34
CA PHE A 141 17.59 -22.88 6.81
C PHE A 141 18.82 -22.75 5.90
N GLN A 142 19.13 -21.52 5.50
CA GLN A 142 20.28 -21.18 4.65
C GLN A 142 21.33 -20.41 5.43
N SER A 143 20.95 -19.27 6.01
CA SER A 143 21.87 -18.37 6.70
C SER A 143 21.17 -17.52 7.76
N THR A 144 21.93 -16.77 8.52
CA THR A 144 21.42 -15.78 9.46
C THR A 144 22.37 -14.59 9.52
N PHE A 145 21.85 -13.41 9.77
CA PHE A 145 22.63 -12.20 9.99
C PHE A 145 21.98 -11.34 11.09
N GLY A 146 22.78 -10.48 11.70
CA GLY A 146 22.38 -9.66 12.82
C GLY A 146 22.70 -10.28 14.16
N SER A 147 22.82 -9.40 15.15
CA SER A 147 23.01 -9.73 16.56
C SER A 147 22.45 -8.61 17.42
N SER A 148 22.25 -8.84 18.71
CA SER A 148 21.76 -7.82 19.64
C SER A 148 22.69 -6.62 19.73
N GLY A 149 22.16 -5.38 19.64
CA GLY A 149 22.91 -4.14 19.84
C GLY A 149 22.41 -2.95 19.03
N THR A 150 23.22 -1.89 19.00
CA THR A 150 22.90 -0.60 18.36
C THR A 150 23.85 -0.26 17.19
N GLY A 151 24.91 -1.05 16.98
CA GLY A 151 25.88 -0.85 15.90
C GLY A 151 25.32 -1.24 14.52
N ASN A 152 26.13 -1.06 13.49
CA ASN A 152 25.82 -1.53 12.13
C ASN A 152 25.77 -3.06 12.10
N GLY A 153 24.72 -3.61 11.50
CA GLY A 153 24.47 -5.05 11.50
C GLY A 153 24.00 -5.62 12.84
N GLN A 154 23.77 -4.77 13.86
CA GLN A 154 23.15 -5.17 15.12
C GLN A 154 21.71 -4.67 15.18
N PHE A 155 20.83 -5.43 15.84
CA PHE A 155 19.42 -5.11 15.97
C PHE A 155 18.97 -5.02 17.42
N SER A 156 17.89 -4.28 17.61
CA SER A 156 17.06 -4.33 18.81
C SER A 156 15.61 -4.48 18.39
N MET A 157 15.05 -5.67 18.61
CA MET A 157 13.68 -6.03 18.23
C MET A 157 13.38 -5.74 16.76
N PRO A 158 14.09 -6.33 15.78
CA PRO A 158 13.77 -6.14 14.37
C PRO A 158 12.36 -6.71 14.07
N GLN A 159 11.51 -5.94 13.39
CA GLN A 159 10.13 -6.37 13.11
C GLN A 159 9.82 -6.42 11.62
N GLY A 160 9.69 -5.28 10.96
CA GLY A 160 9.40 -5.24 9.53
C GLY A 160 10.60 -5.65 8.68
N ILE A 161 10.33 -6.36 7.60
CA ILE A 161 11.34 -6.74 6.62
C ILE A 161 10.76 -6.69 5.22
N ALA A 162 11.53 -6.18 4.26
CA ALA A 162 11.16 -6.17 2.84
C ALA A 162 12.38 -6.40 1.97
N VAL A 163 12.17 -6.97 0.79
CA VAL A 163 13.21 -7.19 -0.22
C VAL A 163 12.89 -6.35 -1.45
N GLY A 164 13.83 -5.49 -1.84
CA GLY A 164 13.73 -4.70 -3.06
C GLY A 164 14.05 -5.50 -4.31
N SER A 165 13.66 -5.00 -5.48
CA SER A 165 13.90 -5.66 -6.78
C SER A 165 15.38 -5.90 -7.10
N GLY A 166 16.28 -5.09 -6.49
CA GLY A 166 17.74 -5.27 -6.58
C GLY A 166 18.33 -6.30 -5.62
N GLY A 167 17.50 -6.98 -4.80
CA GLY A 167 17.94 -7.96 -3.81
C GLY A 167 18.34 -7.37 -2.46
N ASN A 168 18.33 -6.06 -2.29
CA ASN A 168 18.58 -5.43 -0.99
C ASN A 168 17.47 -5.78 0.01
N VAL A 169 17.87 -6.11 1.23
CA VAL A 169 16.99 -6.46 2.35
C VAL A 169 16.91 -5.26 3.30
N TYR A 170 15.73 -4.72 3.47
CA TYR A 170 15.43 -3.60 4.37
C TYR A 170 14.82 -4.14 5.65
N VAL A 171 15.40 -3.82 6.79
CA VAL A 171 14.95 -4.31 8.09
C VAL A 171 14.64 -3.14 9.02
N ALA A 172 13.40 -3.10 9.51
CA ALA A 172 13.02 -2.17 10.58
C ALA A 172 13.65 -2.61 11.89
N ASP A 173 14.65 -1.91 12.32
CA ASP A 173 15.37 -2.07 13.61
C ASP A 173 14.60 -1.24 14.66
N THR A 174 13.44 -1.79 15.06
CA THR A 174 12.33 -1.06 15.67
C THR A 174 12.70 -0.32 16.94
N ALA A 175 13.32 -0.98 17.90
CA ALA A 175 13.70 -0.33 19.16
C ALA A 175 14.90 0.62 19.00
N ASN A 176 15.68 0.49 17.93
CA ASN A 176 16.73 1.45 17.56
C ASN A 176 16.20 2.61 16.68
N ASN A 177 14.91 2.63 16.34
CA ASN A 177 14.25 3.70 15.56
C ASN A 177 14.95 4.01 14.23
N ARG A 178 15.33 2.97 13.49
CA ARG A 178 16.02 3.08 12.20
C ARG A 178 15.62 1.94 11.26
N VAL A 179 15.97 2.09 10.00
CA VAL A 179 15.98 1.01 9.01
C VAL A 179 17.42 0.70 8.67
N GLN A 180 17.80 -0.57 8.69
CA GLN A 180 19.07 -1.04 8.18
C GLN A 180 18.89 -1.76 6.86
N VAL A 181 19.83 -1.59 5.95
CA VAL A 181 19.82 -2.18 4.60
C VAL A 181 21.02 -3.10 4.45
N PHE A 182 20.74 -4.30 3.97
CA PHE A 182 21.70 -5.36 3.73
C PHE A 182 21.60 -5.80 2.27
N ASP A 183 22.66 -6.39 1.73
CA ASP A 183 22.56 -7.11 0.49
C ASP A 183 21.91 -8.50 0.68
N SER A 184 21.76 -9.24 -0.41
CA SER A 184 21.15 -10.58 -0.38
C SER A 184 21.97 -11.63 0.38
N SER A 185 23.26 -11.37 0.68
CA SER A 185 24.15 -12.21 1.49
C SER A 185 24.02 -11.90 2.98
N GLY A 186 23.37 -10.80 3.35
CA GLY A 186 23.24 -10.32 4.72
C GLY A 186 24.35 -9.37 5.15
N ASP A 187 25.14 -8.84 4.21
CA ASP A 187 26.19 -7.86 4.49
C ASP A 187 25.59 -6.46 4.60
N PHE A 188 25.91 -5.75 5.69
CA PHE A 188 25.41 -4.40 5.95
C PHE A 188 25.88 -3.42 4.88
N GLN A 189 24.94 -2.62 4.34
CA GLN A 189 25.21 -1.61 3.33
C GLN A 189 25.14 -0.19 3.94
N PHE A 190 24.01 0.17 4.50
CA PHE A 190 23.77 1.46 5.15
C PHE A 190 22.57 1.41 6.09
N ALA A 191 22.36 2.50 6.83
CA ALA A 191 21.17 2.67 7.65
C ALA A 191 20.63 4.10 7.52
N PHE A 192 19.35 4.28 7.78
CA PHE A 192 18.70 5.59 7.83
C PHE A 192 17.64 5.62 8.92
N GLY A 193 17.31 6.83 9.38
CA GLY A 193 16.39 7.04 10.49
C GLY A 193 17.10 7.27 11.81
N SER A 194 16.41 7.92 12.71
CA SER A 194 16.78 8.16 14.11
C SER A 194 15.52 8.39 14.94
N GLN A 195 15.64 8.35 16.26
CA GLN A 195 14.50 8.59 17.15
C GLN A 195 13.94 10.02 16.99
N GLY A 196 12.62 10.16 16.88
CA GLY A 196 11.91 11.43 16.88
C GLY A 196 10.66 11.45 16.04
N SER A 197 10.10 12.66 15.84
CA SER A 197 8.87 12.91 15.07
C SER A 197 9.11 13.75 13.80
N GLY A 198 10.33 14.22 13.54
CA GLY A 198 10.66 14.98 12.33
C GLY A 198 10.72 14.10 11.07
N SER A 199 10.99 14.72 9.92
CA SER A 199 11.21 14.03 8.66
C SER A 199 12.45 13.12 8.75
N GLY A 200 12.28 11.85 8.39
CA GLY A 200 13.33 10.83 8.50
C GLY A 200 13.61 10.36 9.93
N GLN A 201 12.82 10.78 10.91
CA GLN A 201 12.88 10.27 12.29
C GLN A 201 11.69 9.34 12.55
N PHE A 202 11.89 8.34 13.41
CA PHE A 202 10.89 7.34 13.76
C PHE A 202 10.62 7.31 15.27
N GLN A 203 9.42 6.93 15.61
CA GLN A 203 9.07 6.48 16.94
C GLN A 203 8.52 5.06 16.83
N GLY A 204 9.47 4.10 16.71
CA GLY A 204 9.20 2.73 16.31
C GLY A 204 8.98 2.62 14.79
N SER A 205 9.93 2.09 14.04
CA SER A 205 9.73 1.68 12.64
C SER A 205 9.19 0.24 12.64
N TYR A 206 8.03 -0.01 12.02
CA TYR A 206 7.40 -1.34 12.01
C TYR A 206 7.35 -1.94 10.60
N GLY A 207 6.24 -1.82 9.92
CA GLY A 207 6.09 -2.37 8.58
C GLY A 207 6.97 -1.65 7.56
N ILE A 208 7.55 -2.41 6.66
CA ILE A 208 8.31 -1.89 5.51
C ILE A 208 7.79 -2.52 4.24
N ALA A 209 7.67 -1.72 3.17
CA ALA A 209 7.45 -2.19 1.82
C ALA A 209 8.37 -1.46 0.84
N VAL A 210 8.75 -2.14 -0.23
CA VAL A 210 9.52 -1.54 -1.33
C VAL A 210 8.70 -1.61 -2.60
N GLY A 211 8.40 -0.45 -3.17
CA GLY A 211 7.69 -0.36 -4.44
C GLY A 211 8.59 -0.68 -5.65
N SER A 212 7.99 -0.97 -6.79
CA SER A 212 8.70 -1.31 -8.04
C SER A 212 9.66 -0.22 -8.53
N GLY A 213 9.40 1.05 -8.15
CA GLY A 213 10.28 2.19 -8.41
C GLY A 213 11.45 2.34 -7.43
N GLY A 214 11.59 1.44 -6.45
CA GLY A 214 12.64 1.46 -5.44
C GLY A 214 12.37 2.37 -4.25
N ASN A 215 11.21 3.03 -4.18
CA ASN A 215 10.80 3.77 -2.98
C ASN A 215 10.54 2.81 -1.82
N VAL A 216 11.01 3.21 -0.64
CA VAL A 216 10.86 2.47 0.61
C VAL A 216 9.80 3.16 1.47
N TYR A 217 8.77 2.44 1.81
CA TYR A 217 7.64 2.91 2.62
C TYR A 217 7.76 2.31 4.02
N VAL A 218 7.75 3.14 5.03
CA VAL A 218 7.94 2.72 6.42
C VAL A 218 6.77 3.20 7.26
N ALA A 219 6.09 2.27 7.92
CA ALA A 219 5.09 2.58 8.93
C ALA A 219 5.77 3.07 10.20
N ASP A 220 5.34 4.22 10.69
CA ASP A 220 5.85 4.92 11.89
C ASP A 220 4.69 5.07 12.89
N PRO A 221 4.31 3.94 13.56
CA PRO A 221 3.01 3.83 14.24
C PRO A 221 2.82 4.82 15.38
N PHE A 222 3.81 5.06 16.21
CA PHE A 222 3.66 5.98 17.33
C PHE A 222 3.70 7.47 16.92
N ASN A 223 4.05 7.76 15.65
CA ASN A 223 3.84 9.06 15.02
C ASN A 223 2.59 9.07 14.11
N ASN A 224 1.83 7.97 14.03
CA ASN A 224 0.59 7.82 13.25
C ASN A 224 0.73 8.23 11.77
N ARG A 225 1.80 7.79 11.13
CA ARG A 225 2.12 8.16 9.74
C ARG A 225 2.84 7.05 8.99
N VAL A 226 2.93 7.23 7.68
CA VAL A 226 3.85 6.51 6.81
C VAL A 226 4.88 7.49 6.27
N GLN A 227 6.15 7.12 6.29
CA GLN A 227 7.23 7.89 5.68
C GLN A 227 7.76 7.17 4.44
N VAL A 228 8.10 7.93 3.41
CA VAL A 228 8.59 7.44 2.13
C VAL A 228 10.01 7.93 1.91
N PHE A 229 10.88 7.01 1.54
CA PHE A 229 12.31 7.23 1.25
C PHE A 229 12.63 6.72 -0.15
N ASN A 230 13.67 7.25 -0.78
CA ASN A 230 14.22 6.62 -1.96
C ASN A 230 15.07 5.38 -1.59
N SER A 231 15.56 4.66 -2.59
CA SER A 231 16.39 3.46 -2.42
C SER A 231 17.72 3.69 -1.68
N SER A 232 18.17 4.94 -1.54
CA SER A 232 19.36 5.35 -0.79
C SER A 232 19.04 5.82 0.62
N GLY A 233 17.79 5.68 1.10
CA GLY A 233 17.36 6.09 2.42
C GLY A 233 17.14 7.59 2.61
N VAL A 234 17.05 8.37 1.53
CA VAL A 234 16.77 9.81 1.59
C VAL A 234 15.26 10.03 1.68
N PHE A 235 14.82 10.74 2.70
CA PHE A 235 13.41 11.11 2.91
C PHE A 235 12.84 11.85 1.70
N GLN A 236 11.64 11.47 1.29
CA GLN A 236 10.91 12.09 0.19
C GLN A 236 9.70 12.86 0.70
N PHE A 237 8.79 12.18 1.36
CA PHE A 237 7.58 12.75 1.95
C PHE A 237 7.01 11.82 3.03
N ALA A 238 5.98 12.31 3.73
CA ALA A 238 5.20 11.51 4.66
C ALA A 238 3.71 11.82 4.50
N PHE A 239 2.87 10.89 4.86
CA PHE A 239 1.42 11.06 4.89
C PHE A 239 0.82 10.36 6.10
N GLY A 240 -0.38 10.82 6.49
CA GLY A 240 -1.07 10.37 7.68
C GLY A 240 -0.88 11.30 8.87
N SER A 241 -1.85 11.27 9.77
CA SER A 241 -1.88 11.95 11.05
C SER A 241 -2.77 11.14 12.01
N GLN A 242 -2.69 11.41 13.31
CA GLN A 242 -3.52 10.70 14.27
C GLN A 242 -5.01 10.95 14.05
N GLY A 243 -5.80 9.89 14.04
CA GLY A 243 -7.25 9.93 13.98
C GLY A 243 -7.89 8.72 13.32
N SER A 244 -9.23 8.80 13.10
CA SER A 244 -10.04 7.75 12.50
C SER A 244 -10.65 8.13 11.14
N GLY A 245 -10.41 9.34 10.65
CA GLY A 245 -10.86 9.81 9.35
C GLY A 245 -10.09 9.18 8.18
N ASN A 246 -10.47 9.53 6.96
CA ASN A 246 -9.78 9.11 5.76
C ASN A 246 -8.40 9.78 5.67
N GLY A 247 -7.34 8.98 5.55
CA GLY A 247 -5.97 9.45 5.57
C GLY A 247 -5.40 9.70 6.98
N GLU A 248 -6.19 9.47 8.03
CA GLU A 248 -5.73 9.47 9.43
C GLU A 248 -5.51 8.03 9.90
N PHE A 249 -4.61 7.84 10.85
CA PHE A 249 -4.24 6.53 11.37
C PHE A 249 -4.28 6.50 12.91
N GLU A 250 -4.50 5.29 13.42
CA GLU A 250 -4.22 4.96 14.82
C GLU A 250 -3.28 3.75 14.84
N ASN A 251 -2.01 4.01 15.09
CA ASN A 251 -0.93 3.01 15.08
C ASN A 251 -0.93 2.13 13.80
N PRO A 252 -0.56 2.64 12.63
CA PRO A 252 -0.42 1.83 11.41
C PRO A 252 0.77 0.89 11.51
N TYR A 253 0.56 -0.43 11.43
CA TYR A 253 1.65 -1.41 11.53
C TYR A 253 2.09 -1.95 10.16
N GLY A 254 1.21 -2.63 9.45
CA GLY A 254 1.54 -3.28 8.19
C GLY A 254 1.42 -2.34 6.99
N ILE A 255 2.30 -2.54 6.02
CA ILE A 255 2.28 -1.81 4.77
C ILE A 255 2.65 -2.72 3.60
N ALA A 256 1.95 -2.59 2.49
CA ALA A 256 2.27 -3.26 1.23
C ALA A 256 2.08 -2.31 0.05
N VAL A 257 2.81 -2.55 -1.03
CA VAL A 257 2.70 -1.77 -2.27
C VAL A 257 2.49 -2.73 -3.43
N ASP A 258 1.48 -2.48 -4.26
CA ASP A 258 1.25 -3.28 -5.45
C ASP A 258 2.09 -2.84 -6.65
N SER A 259 2.05 -3.61 -7.73
CA SER A 259 2.80 -3.32 -8.96
C SER A 259 2.36 -2.02 -9.67
N SER A 260 1.16 -1.51 -9.37
CA SER A 260 0.66 -0.22 -9.86
C SER A 260 1.11 0.98 -9.01
N GLY A 261 1.75 0.71 -7.86
CA GLY A 261 2.20 1.72 -6.90
C GLY A 261 1.14 2.12 -5.87
N LYS A 262 0.01 1.42 -5.78
CA LYS A 262 -0.95 1.65 -4.69
C LYS A 262 -0.39 1.14 -3.39
N ILE A 263 -0.59 1.91 -2.33
CA ILE A 263 -0.10 1.66 -0.99
C ILE A 263 -1.27 1.18 -0.14
N TYR A 264 -1.12 0.05 0.52
CA TYR A 264 -2.09 -0.54 1.44
C TYR A 264 -1.53 -0.47 2.85
N VAL A 265 -2.25 0.13 3.78
CA VAL A 265 -1.81 0.32 5.17
C VAL A 265 -2.81 -0.33 6.11
N ALA A 266 -2.33 -1.25 6.95
CA ALA A 266 -3.10 -1.78 8.07
C ALA A 266 -3.15 -0.73 9.17
N ASP A 267 -4.29 -0.08 9.31
CA ASP A 267 -4.61 0.95 10.31
C ASP A 267 -5.14 0.24 11.55
N THR A 268 -4.18 -0.30 12.32
CA THR A 268 -4.34 -1.42 13.25
C THR A 268 -5.38 -1.15 14.33
N PHE A 269 -5.33 0.00 15.00
CA PHE A 269 -6.28 0.31 16.07
C PHE A 269 -7.58 0.97 15.59
N ASN A 270 -7.69 1.24 14.28
CA ASN A 270 -8.95 1.57 13.64
C ASN A 270 -9.61 0.36 12.96
N ASP A 271 -9.05 -0.84 13.11
CA ASP A 271 -9.58 -2.12 12.59
C ASP A 271 -9.94 -2.06 11.10
N ARG A 272 -9.09 -1.45 10.27
CA ARG A 272 -9.31 -1.27 8.84
C ARG A 272 -8.02 -1.31 8.04
N VAL A 273 -8.16 -1.40 6.72
CA VAL A 273 -7.08 -1.14 5.76
C VAL A 273 -7.42 0.11 4.97
N GLN A 274 -6.49 1.03 4.86
CA GLN A 274 -6.60 2.19 3.99
C GLN A 274 -5.72 2.03 2.76
N VAL A 275 -6.19 2.53 1.62
CA VAL A 275 -5.51 2.46 0.32
C VAL A 275 -5.20 3.86 -0.17
N PHE A 276 -3.97 4.06 -0.61
CA PHE A 276 -3.46 5.34 -1.10
C PHE A 276 -2.84 5.16 -2.50
N ASP A 277 -2.75 6.25 -3.24
CA ASP A 277 -1.91 6.29 -4.44
C ASP A 277 -0.42 6.41 -4.08
N SER A 278 0.44 6.37 -5.09
CA SER A 278 1.90 6.45 -4.92
C SER A 278 2.41 7.78 -4.33
N SER A 279 1.57 8.81 -4.28
CA SER A 279 1.87 10.12 -3.67
C SER A 279 1.30 10.26 -2.25
N GLY A 280 0.65 9.21 -1.71
CA GLY A 280 0.08 9.22 -0.38
C GLY A 280 -1.32 9.86 -0.30
N VAL A 281 -2.00 10.05 -1.43
CA VAL A 281 -3.39 10.53 -1.47
C VAL A 281 -4.34 9.37 -1.21
N PHE A 282 -5.26 9.56 -0.26
CA PHE A 282 -6.27 8.56 0.09
C PHE A 282 -7.16 8.21 -1.13
N LEU A 283 -7.36 6.92 -1.34
CA LEU A 283 -8.22 6.40 -2.41
C LEU A 283 -9.47 5.70 -1.87
N SER A 284 -9.31 4.80 -0.93
CA SER A 284 -10.41 4.00 -0.37
C SER A 284 -10.02 3.34 0.95
N THR A 285 -11.00 2.76 1.63
CA THR A 285 -10.80 1.95 2.84
C THR A 285 -11.70 0.72 2.79
N PHE A 286 -11.30 -0.35 3.48
CA PHE A 286 -12.11 -1.53 3.70
C PHE A 286 -11.79 -2.14 5.06
N GLY A 287 -12.76 -2.90 5.58
CA GLY A 287 -12.71 -3.46 6.93
C GLY A 287 -13.39 -2.57 7.97
N THR A 288 -13.92 -3.21 8.97
CA THR A 288 -14.55 -2.60 10.16
C THR A 288 -14.25 -3.48 11.36
N SER A 289 -14.37 -2.95 12.58
CA SER A 289 -14.13 -3.72 13.80
C SER A 289 -15.08 -4.90 13.94
N GLY A 290 -14.54 -6.08 14.27
CA GLY A 290 -15.33 -7.27 14.54
C GLY A 290 -14.65 -8.59 14.21
N THR A 291 -15.46 -9.66 14.18
CA THR A 291 -14.99 -11.06 13.97
C THR A 291 -15.55 -11.71 12.70
N GLY A 292 -16.48 -11.05 12.01
CA GLY A 292 -17.11 -11.51 10.79
C GLY A 292 -16.21 -11.42 9.56
N ASN A 293 -16.72 -11.84 8.42
CA ASN A 293 -16.04 -11.71 7.12
C ASN A 293 -15.99 -10.25 6.70
N GLY A 294 -14.79 -9.75 6.42
CA GLY A 294 -14.56 -8.34 6.13
C GLY A 294 -14.44 -7.45 7.37
N GLU A 295 -14.57 -8.01 8.57
CA GLU A 295 -14.32 -7.32 9.84
C GLU A 295 -12.95 -7.73 10.38
N PHE A 296 -12.27 -6.83 11.06
CA PHE A 296 -10.94 -7.05 11.62
C PHE A 296 -10.91 -6.82 13.13
N SER A 297 -9.94 -7.45 13.76
CA SER A 297 -9.51 -7.11 15.12
C SER A 297 -7.98 -7.01 15.12
N MET A 298 -7.46 -5.81 15.25
CA MET A 298 -6.04 -5.48 15.22
C MET A 298 -5.32 -6.07 13.99
N PRO A 299 -5.71 -5.74 12.75
CA PRO A 299 -5.00 -6.19 11.55
C PRO A 299 -3.59 -5.64 11.57
N GLN A 300 -2.57 -6.49 11.39
CA GLN A 300 -1.17 -6.07 11.43
C GLN A 300 -0.46 -6.29 10.08
N GLY A 301 -0.21 -7.53 9.70
CA GLY A 301 0.47 -7.82 8.45
C GLY A 301 -0.42 -7.66 7.23
N ILE A 302 0.15 -7.18 6.14
CA ILE A 302 -0.54 -7.06 4.86
C ILE A 302 0.43 -7.40 3.72
N ALA A 303 -0.05 -8.13 2.74
CA ALA A 303 0.70 -8.43 1.52
C ALA A 303 -0.21 -8.37 0.30
N VAL A 304 0.35 -7.99 -0.84
CA VAL A 304 -0.35 -8.02 -2.13
C VAL A 304 0.28 -9.11 -3.00
N GLY A 305 -0.56 -10.03 -3.45
CA GLY A 305 -0.17 -11.09 -4.36
C GLY A 305 -0.56 -10.82 -5.81
N GLY A 306 -0.20 -11.75 -6.68
CA GLY A 306 -0.62 -11.72 -8.07
C GLY A 306 -2.14 -11.74 -8.21
N GLY A 307 -2.67 -11.17 -9.31
CA GLY A 307 -4.11 -11.14 -9.57
C GLY A 307 -4.92 -10.20 -8.67
N GLY A 308 -4.26 -9.24 -7.98
CA GLY A 308 -4.96 -8.24 -7.16
C GLY A 308 -5.48 -8.76 -5.82
N ASN A 309 -5.00 -9.90 -5.35
CA ASN A 309 -5.34 -10.42 -4.02
C ASN A 309 -4.58 -9.64 -2.94
N ILE A 310 -5.29 -9.22 -1.91
CA ILE A 310 -4.75 -8.56 -0.72
C ILE A 310 -4.95 -9.51 0.45
N TYR A 311 -3.87 -9.88 1.11
CA TYR A 311 -3.86 -10.78 2.28
C TYR A 311 -3.62 -9.94 3.52
N VAL A 312 -4.48 -10.08 4.52
CA VAL A 312 -4.41 -9.32 5.78
C VAL A 312 -4.36 -10.29 6.95
N ALA A 313 -3.32 -10.20 7.76
CA ALA A 313 -3.27 -10.90 9.04
C ALA A 313 -4.21 -10.20 10.02
N ASP A 314 -5.33 -10.82 10.28
CA ASP A 314 -6.35 -10.41 11.25
C ASP A 314 -5.96 -10.99 12.61
N THR A 315 -4.95 -10.34 13.21
CA THR A 315 -4.08 -10.87 14.26
C THR A 315 -4.84 -11.34 15.48
N ALA A 316 -5.70 -10.49 16.05
CA ALA A 316 -6.46 -10.86 17.25
C ALA A 316 -7.58 -11.88 16.96
N ASN A 317 -8.00 -12.02 15.71
CA ASN A 317 -8.95 -13.05 15.29
C ASN A 317 -8.26 -14.37 14.86
N ASN A 318 -6.92 -14.44 14.91
CA ASN A 318 -6.15 -15.64 14.59
C ASN A 318 -6.45 -16.22 13.20
N ARG A 319 -6.54 -15.36 12.18
CA ARG A 319 -6.83 -15.76 10.80
C ARG A 319 -6.15 -14.84 9.80
N VAL A 320 -6.16 -15.25 8.56
CA VAL A 320 -5.83 -14.40 7.41
C VAL A 320 -7.10 -14.18 6.60
N GLN A 321 -7.40 -12.95 6.26
CA GLN A 321 -8.49 -12.60 5.35
C GLN A 321 -7.94 -12.17 3.99
N VAL A 322 -8.61 -12.57 2.93
CA VAL A 322 -8.23 -12.28 1.55
C VAL A 322 -9.30 -11.41 0.89
N PHE A 323 -8.84 -10.33 0.30
CA PHE A 323 -9.66 -9.38 -0.44
C PHE A 323 -9.19 -9.29 -1.89
N ARG A 324 -10.06 -8.84 -2.77
CA ARG A 324 -9.73 -8.58 -4.17
C ARG A 324 -9.99 -7.13 -4.53
N THR A 325 -9.03 -6.52 -5.21
CA THR A 325 -9.27 -5.25 -5.88
C THR A 325 -10.17 -5.50 -7.09
N PRO A 326 -11.18 -4.64 -7.35
CA PRO A 326 -11.96 -4.74 -8.58
C PRO A 326 -11.05 -4.59 -9.80
N GLU A 327 -11.22 -5.46 -10.80
CA GLU A 327 -10.48 -5.34 -12.05
C GLU A 327 -10.91 -4.09 -12.84
N PRO A 328 -9.98 -3.36 -13.46
CA PRO A 328 -10.30 -2.15 -14.24
C PRO A 328 -11.21 -2.42 -15.46
N SER A 329 -11.33 -3.67 -15.89
CA SER A 329 -11.98 -4.07 -17.14
C SER A 329 -13.51 -4.06 -17.10
N SER A 330 -14.16 -4.02 -15.93
CA SER A 330 -15.62 -4.03 -15.84
C SER A 330 -16.28 -2.67 -16.11
N ILE A 331 -15.51 -1.57 -16.17
CA ILE A 331 -16.05 -0.21 -16.36
C ILE A 331 -16.06 0.22 -17.82
N ILE A 332 -15.19 -0.34 -18.67
CA ILE A 332 -15.11 0.03 -20.10
C ILE A 332 -16.30 -0.54 -20.91
N GLY A 333 -16.90 -1.64 -20.46
CA GLY A 333 -18.01 -2.29 -21.17
C GLY A 333 -19.34 -1.52 -21.12
N LEU A 334 -19.63 -0.77 -20.04
CA LEU A 334 -20.92 -0.06 -19.91
C LEU A 334 -20.94 1.31 -20.63
N GLY A 335 -19.79 1.96 -20.76
CA GLY A 335 -19.67 3.27 -21.41
C GLY A 335 -19.84 3.23 -22.94
N ILE A 336 -19.44 2.12 -23.59
CA ILE A 336 -19.49 1.98 -25.04
C ILE A 336 -20.89 1.54 -25.52
N LEU A 337 -21.64 0.80 -24.71
CA LEU A 337 -23.02 0.41 -25.04
C LEU A 337 -24.02 1.59 -24.96
N GLY A 338 -23.79 2.58 -24.10
CA GLY A 338 -24.59 3.80 -23.98
C GLY A 338 -24.40 4.76 -25.17
N GLY A 339 -23.19 4.89 -25.71
CA GLY A 339 -22.85 5.76 -26.82
C GLY A 339 -23.33 5.22 -28.19
N GLY A 340 -23.38 3.91 -28.37
CA GLY A 340 -23.81 3.26 -29.61
C GLY A 340 -25.32 3.30 -29.87
N LEU A 341 -26.13 3.44 -28.83
CA LEU A 341 -27.60 3.49 -28.97
C LEU A 341 -28.12 4.89 -29.32
N VAL A 342 -27.40 5.96 -29.01
CA VAL A 342 -27.82 7.33 -29.32
C VAL A 342 -27.54 7.69 -30.77
N VAL A 343 -26.48 7.14 -31.39
CA VAL A 343 -26.16 7.43 -32.81
C VAL A 343 -27.06 6.71 -33.78
N ARG A 344 -27.64 5.56 -33.41
CA ARG A 344 -28.59 4.85 -34.31
C ARG A 344 -30.00 5.43 -34.36
N ARG A 345 -30.39 6.31 -33.43
CA ARG A 345 -31.72 6.95 -33.45
C ARG A 345 -31.77 8.24 -34.25
N LEU A 346 -30.66 8.84 -34.60
CA LEU A 346 -30.61 10.09 -35.41
C LEU A 346 -30.47 9.85 -36.91
N ALA A 347 -30.18 8.64 -37.36
CA ALA A 347 -30.03 8.30 -38.79
C ALA A 347 -31.29 7.78 -39.47
N LYS A 348 -32.47 7.84 -38.82
CA LYS A 348 -33.76 7.38 -39.42
C LYS A 348 -34.87 8.45 -39.44
N ARG A 349 -34.49 9.72 -39.55
CA ARG A 349 -35.44 10.78 -39.94
C ARG A 349 -34.70 11.76 -40.86
N GLY A 350 -34.67 11.44 -42.12
CA GLY A 350 -34.33 12.24 -43.25
C GLY A 350 -34.87 11.58 -44.50
#